data_624bba4b250b215e9d1cdcdb913542a7
#
_entry.id   624bba4b250b215e9d1cdcdb913542a7
#
_cell.length_a   1.000
_cell.length_b   1.000
_cell.length_c   1.000
_cell.angle_alpha   90.00
_cell.angle_beta   90.00
_cell.angle_gamma   90.00
#
_symmetry.space_group_name_H-M   'P 1'
#
loop_
_entity.id
_entity.type
_entity.pdbx_description
1 polymer ?
#
loop_
_entity_poly.entity_id
_entity_poly.type
_entity_poly.pdbx_seq_one_letter_code
_entity_poly.pdbx_strand_id
1 'polypeptide(L)'
;MPSHSLAFDHVHVISKDPHATAAWYVEKLGGHVVKSTVVLGAPQVYVSFGGPMVIVRGQRSAELAADKPGLQWGVDHFGLKVQGDFDGFCAGLRSQGVAFSMEPTDANPTTRIAFIHAPDGVSVELLNRKDQ
;
A
#
# COMPACT_ATOMS: atom_id res chain seq x y z
N MET A 1 -28.66 -4.92 18.66
CA MET A 1 -27.37 -5.45 18.14
C MET A 1 -27.56 -5.87 16.70
N PRO A 2 -26.68 -5.43 15.79
CA PRO A 2 -26.72 -5.97 14.44
C PRO A 2 -26.35 -7.45 14.44
N SER A 3 -26.95 -8.20 13.51
CA SER A 3 -26.64 -9.62 13.34
C SER A 3 -25.34 -9.87 12.55
N HIS A 4 -24.71 -8.81 12.07
CA HIS A 4 -23.46 -8.88 11.32
C HIS A 4 -22.62 -7.64 11.58
N SER A 5 -21.36 -7.71 11.22
CA SER A 5 -20.44 -6.58 11.27
C SER A 5 -19.58 -6.59 10.00
N LEU A 6 -18.94 -5.47 9.73
CA LEU A 6 -18.04 -5.33 8.59
C LEU A 6 -16.63 -5.10 9.09
N ALA A 7 -15.66 -5.71 8.42
CA ALA A 7 -14.25 -5.48 8.68
C ALA A 7 -13.55 -5.21 7.35
N PHE A 8 -12.50 -4.40 7.39
CA PHE A 8 -11.74 -4.13 6.17
C PHE A 8 -10.93 -5.37 5.78
N ASP A 9 -11.05 -5.80 4.54
CA ASP A 9 -10.38 -7.01 4.05
C ASP A 9 -9.16 -6.68 3.20
N HIS A 10 -9.34 -5.92 2.13
CA HIS A 10 -8.23 -5.67 1.21
C HIS A 10 -8.47 -4.43 0.33
N VAL A 11 -7.37 -4.00 -0.29
CA VAL A 11 -7.39 -3.08 -1.44
C VAL A 11 -6.76 -3.82 -2.62
N HIS A 12 -7.32 -3.65 -3.83
CA HIS A 12 -6.73 -4.18 -5.06
C HIS A 12 -5.85 -3.12 -5.71
N VAL A 13 -4.66 -3.51 -6.10
CA VAL A 13 -3.72 -2.68 -6.85
C VAL A 13 -3.46 -3.34 -8.20
N ILE A 14 -3.65 -2.59 -9.27
CA ILE A 14 -3.36 -3.06 -10.62
C ILE A 14 -1.90 -2.73 -10.93
N SER A 15 -1.14 -3.73 -11.33
CA SER A 15 0.30 -3.59 -11.53
C SER A 15 0.71 -4.09 -12.92
N LYS A 16 1.66 -3.40 -13.51
CA LYS A 16 2.26 -3.83 -14.76
C LYS A 16 3.11 -5.08 -14.57
N ASP A 17 3.69 -5.26 -13.38
CA ASP A 17 4.47 -6.44 -13.01
C ASP A 17 4.07 -6.86 -11.58
N PRO A 18 3.03 -7.69 -11.42
CA PRO A 18 2.50 -8.01 -10.10
C PRO A 18 3.50 -8.67 -9.16
N HIS A 19 4.35 -9.55 -9.67
CA HIS A 19 5.33 -10.23 -8.82
C HIS A 19 6.39 -9.26 -8.31
N ALA A 20 6.87 -8.35 -9.16
CA ALA A 20 7.84 -7.33 -8.76
C ALA A 20 7.22 -6.35 -7.76
N THR A 21 5.97 -5.95 -7.99
CA THR A 21 5.26 -5.04 -7.09
C THR A 21 5.01 -5.69 -5.74
N ALA A 22 4.57 -6.95 -5.72
CA ALA A 22 4.40 -7.69 -4.46
C ALA A 22 5.72 -7.80 -3.69
N ALA A 23 6.82 -8.11 -4.39
CA ALA A 23 8.14 -8.16 -3.78
C ALA A 23 8.53 -6.81 -3.17
N TRP A 24 8.18 -5.70 -3.83
CA TRP A 24 8.42 -4.37 -3.31
C TRP A 24 7.71 -4.15 -1.96
N TYR A 25 6.42 -4.53 -1.87
CA TYR A 25 5.67 -4.40 -0.62
C TYR A 25 6.27 -5.26 0.49
N VAL A 26 6.77 -6.45 0.16
CA VAL A 26 7.44 -7.32 1.14
C VAL A 26 8.77 -6.72 1.59
N GLU A 27 9.62 -6.34 0.64
CA GLU A 27 10.98 -5.88 0.94
C GLU A 27 11.01 -4.51 1.61
N LYS A 28 10.16 -3.58 1.15
CA LYS A 28 10.17 -2.20 1.66
C LYS A 28 9.31 -2.02 2.88
N LEU A 29 8.14 -2.66 2.91
CA LEU A 29 7.13 -2.40 3.93
C LEU A 29 6.87 -3.58 4.87
N GLY A 30 7.54 -4.70 4.65
CA GLY A 30 7.45 -5.84 5.56
C GLY A 30 6.17 -6.65 5.44
N GLY A 31 5.51 -6.60 4.30
CA GLY A 31 4.35 -7.43 4.04
C GLY A 31 4.73 -8.91 3.88
N HIS A 32 3.72 -9.78 3.99
CA HIS A 32 3.89 -11.22 3.80
C HIS A 32 3.02 -11.72 2.66
N VAL A 33 3.60 -12.45 1.71
CA VAL A 33 2.82 -13.11 0.67
C VAL A 33 2.13 -14.31 1.28
N VAL A 34 0.80 -14.28 1.29
CA VAL A 34 0.00 -15.39 1.84
C VAL A 34 -0.58 -16.28 0.74
N LYS A 35 -0.62 -15.80 -0.50
CA LYS A 35 -1.12 -16.56 -1.63
C LYS A 35 -0.62 -15.94 -2.93
N SER A 36 -0.34 -16.78 -3.91
CA SER A 36 -0.01 -16.36 -5.26
C SER A 36 -0.75 -17.28 -6.23
N THR A 37 -1.47 -16.70 -7.17
CA THR A 37 -2.31 -17.46 -8.10
C THR A 37 -2.43 -16.71 -9.43
N VAL A 38 -3.20 -17.30 -10.34
CA VAL A 38 -3.56 -16.68 -11.62
C VAL A 38 -5.07 -16.63 -11.69
N VAL A 39 -5.63 -15.45 -11.95
CA VAL A 39 -7.08 -15.26 -12.06
C VAL A 39 -7.36 -14.58 -13.39
N LEU A 40 -8.20 -15.21 -14.21
CA LEU A 40 -8.58 -14.67 -15.53
C LEU A 40 -7.37 -14.28 -16.38
N GLY A 41 -6.33 -15.12 -16.32
CA GLY A 41 -5.14 -14.96 -17.14
C GLY A 41 -4.08 -14.01 -16.59
N ALA A 42 -4.29 -13.41 -15.41
CA ALA A 42 -3.34 -12.48 -14.82
C ALA A 42 -2.83 -12.97 -13.46
N PRO A 43 -1.54 -12.76 -13.15
CA PRO A 43 -1.01 -13.05 -11.82
C PRO A 43 -1.76 -12.25 -10.76
N GLN A 44 -1.98 -12.86 -9.61
CA GLN A 44 -2.64 -12.21 -8.46
C GLN A 44 -1.94 -12.67 -7.18
N VAL A 45 -1.36 -11.70 -6.46
CA VAL A 45 -0.52 -11.96 -5.29
C VAL A 45 -1.13 -11.24 -4.08
N TYR A 46 -1.33 -11.98 -3.02
CA TYR A 46 -1.96 -11.49 -1.79
C TYR A 46 -0.88 -11.17 -0.78
N VAL A 47 -0.72 -9.90 -0.44
CA VAL A 47 0.28 -9.43 0.51
C VAL A 47 -0.43 -8.98 1.78
N SER A 48 -0.16 -9.66 2.89
CA SER A 48 -0.79 -9.37 4.18
C SER A 48 0.04 -8.37 4.99
N PHE A 49 -0.67 -7.48 5.69
CA PHE A 49 -0.11 -6.53 6.63
C PHE A 49 -0.81 -6.68 7.99
N GLY A 50 -0.73 -7.90 8.55
CA GLY A 50 -1.30 -8.17 9.86
C GLY A 50 -2.81 -8.33 9.88
N GLY A 51 -3.38 -8.81 8.78
CA GLY A 51 -4.82 -9.03 8.60
C GLY A 51 -5.28 -8.44 7.29
N PRO A 52 -5.50 -7.12 7.18
CA PRO A 52 -5.83 -6.50 5.90
C PRO A 52 -4.74 -6.73 4.86
N MET A 53 -5.15 -6.84 3.59
CA MET A 53 -4.25 -7.21 2.51
C MET A 53 -4.18 -6.15 1.42
N VAL A 54 -3.02 -6.09 0.78
CA VAL A 54 -2.89 -5.49 -0.54
C VAL A 54 -2.86 -6.65 -1.54
N ILE A 55 -3.87 -6.73 -2.40
CA ILE A 55 -3.91 -7.75 -3.45
C ILE A 55 -3.39 -7.09 -4.71
N VAL A 56 -2.26 -7.59 -5.21
CA VAL A 56 -1.60 -7.05 -6.39
C VAL A 56 -1.91 -7.96 -7.56
N ARG A 57 -2.53 -7.43 -8.61
CA ARG A 57 -2.83 -8.23 -9.79
C ARG A 57 -2.46 -7.51 -11.08
N GLY A 58 -2.27 -8.31 -12.12
CA GLY A 58 -2.04 -7.80 -13.45
C GLY A 58 -3.32 -7.42 -14.17
N GLN A 59 -3.15 -6.78 -15.31
CA GLN A 59 -4.26 -6.45 -16.22
C GLN A 59 -4.77 -7.74 -16.86
N ARG A 60 -6.08 -7.96 -16.76
CA ARG A 60 -6.73 -9.10 -17.40
C ARG A 60 -7.00 -8.80 -18.87
N SER A 61 -7.13 -9.85 -19.67
CA SER A 61 -7.16 -9.71 -21.14
C SER A 61 -8.28 -8.80 -21.66
N ALA A 62 -9.41 -8.75 -20.96
CA ALA A 62 -10.56 -7.93 -21.38
C ALA A 62 -10.53 -6.50 -20.81
N GLU A 63 -9.52 -6.15 -20.04
CA GLU A 63 -9.44 -4.87 -19.35
C GLU A 63 -8.57 -3.88 -20.12
N LEU A 64 -8.94 -2.60 -20.04
CA LEU A 64 -8.14 -1.50 -20.56
C LEU A 64 -7.70 -0.64 -19.37
N ALA A 65 -6.38 -0.58 -19.15
CA ALA A 65 -5.82 0.27 -18.11
C ALA A 65 -5.56 1.67 -18.69
N ALA A 66 -5.93 2.70 -17.93
CA ALA A 66 -5.73 4.07 -18.33
C ALA A 66 -4.62 4.71 -17.49
N ASP A 67 -3.59 5.23 -18.16
CA ASP A 67 -2.54 6.02 -17.52
C ASP A 67 -3.01 7.46 -17.44
N LYS A 68 -3.54 7.87 -16.28
CA LYS A 68 -4.00 9.24 -16.05
C LYS A 68 -3.20 9.86 -14.91
N PRO A 69 -2.36 10.85 -15.19
CA PRO A 69 -1.62 11.53 -14.13
C PRO A 69 -2.52 12.45 -13.33
N GLY A 70 -2.09 12.75 -12.09
CA GLY A 70 -2.74 13.72 -11.23
C GLY A 70 -3.88 13.15 -10.41
N LEU A 71 -4.62 14.06 -9.80
CA LEU A 71 -5.72 13.71 -8.90
C LEU A 71 -6.87 13.08 -9.66
N GLN A 72 -7.37 11.98 -9.14
CA GLN A 72 -8.50 11.25 -9.72
C GLN A 72 -9.64 11.19 -8.70
N TRP A 73 -10.88 11.16 -9.20
CA TRP A 73 -12.02 10.85 -8.35
C TRP A 73 -11.90 9.40 -7.87
N GLY A 74 -12.30 9.15 -6.62
CA GLY A 74 -12.26 7.82 -6.02
C GLY A 74 -11.16 7.68 -4.98
N VAL A 75 -10.58 6.50 -4.88
CA VAL A 75 -9.53 6.24 -3.89
C VAL A 75 -8.27 7.01 -4.25
N ASP A 76 -7.75 7.81 -3.29
CA ASP A 76 -6.52 8.59 -3.46
C ASP A 76 -5.30 7.82 -3.00
N HIS A 77 -5.38 7.18 -1.85
CA HIS A 77 -4.27 6.42 -1.27
C HIS A 77 -4.80 5.43 -0.25
N PHE A 78 -3.92 4.58 0.24
CA PHE A 78 -4.20 3.80 1.45
C PHE A 78 -3.07 4.02 2.46
N GLY A 79 -3.37 3.77 3.72
CA GLY A 79 -2.43 4.06 4.80
C GLY A 79 -2.02 2.82 5.57
N LEU A 80 -0.76 2.83 6.04
CA LEU A 80 -0.20 1.80 6.91
C LEU A 80 0.26 2.44 8.19
N LYS A 81 -0.13 1.86 9.32
CA LYS A 81 0.31 2.31 10.63
C LYS A 81 1.72 1.81 10.87
N VAL A 82 2.61 2.72 11.25
CA VAL A 82 3.98 2.39 11.66
C VAL A 82 4.05 2.52 13.17
N GLN A 83 4.38 1.44 13.84
CA GLN A 83 4.60 1.45 15.28
C GLN A 83 6.09 1.58 15.56
N GLY A 84 6.46 2.31 16.62
CA GLY A 84 7.83 2.50 17.01
C GLY A 84 8.45 3.76 16.43
N ASP A 85 9.72 3.68 16.05
CA ASP A 85 10.49 4.82 15.56
C ASP A 85 10.10 5.18 14.12
N PHE A 86 9.12 6.08 13.99
CA PHE A 86 8.59 6.49 12.70
C PHE A 86 9.65 7.15 11.81
N ASP A 87 10.39 8.11 12.36
CA ASP A 87 11.39 8.84 11.58
C ASP A 87 12.54 7.92 11.15
N GLY A 88 12.97 7.01 12.03
CA GLY A 88 13.97 6.00 11.69
C GLY A 88 13.51 5.08 10.58
N PHE A 89 12.25 4.64 10.63
CA PHE A 89 11.66 3.82 9.57
C PHE A 89 11.68 4.55 8.23
N CYS A 90 11.23 5.81 8.22
CA CYS A 90 11.21 6.62 7.00
C CYS A 90 12.63 6.87 6.46
N ALA A 91 13.60 7.13 7.34
CA ALA A 91 14.99 7.29 6.92
C ALA A 91 15.53 6.01 6.29
N GLY A 92 15.15 4.85 6.83
CA GLY A 92 15.52 3.56 6.25
C GLY A 92 14.94 3.36 4.86
N LEU A 93 13.69 3.72 4.65
CA LEU A 93 13.07 3.66 3.32
C LEU A 93 13.80 4.57 2.33
N ARG A 94 14.13 5.79 2.76
CA ARG A 94 14.85 6.72 1.90
C ARG A 94 16.21 6.17 1.50
N SER A 95 16.91 5.52 2.41
CA SER A 95 18.21 4.91 2.11
C SER A 95 18.09 3.72 1.16
N GLN A 96 16.90 3.11 1.07
CA GLN A 96 16.60 2.03 0.13
C GLN A 96 16.08 2.55 -1.20
N GLY A 97 16.11 3.86 -1.42
CA GLY A 97 15.69 4.47 -2.68
C GLY A 97 14.20 4.71 -2.83
N VAL A 98 13.42 4.60 -1.75
CA VAL A 98 11.98 4.90 -1.80
C VAL A 98 11.79 6.41 -1.86
N ALA A 99 11.01 6.87 -2.85
CA ALA A 99 10.71 8.28 -3.03
C ALA A 99 9.54 8.72 -2.15
N PHE A 100 9.64 9.92 -1.59
CA PHE A 100 8.60 10.51 -0.76
C PHE A 100 7.92 11.67 -1.50
N SER A 101 6.60 11.68 -1.49
CA SER A 101 5.85 12.87 -1.92
C SER A 101 5.60 13.83 -0.76
N MET A 102 5.64 13.32 0.48
CA MET A 102 5.61 14.14 1.69
C MET A 102 6.55 13.54 2.72
N GLU A 103 7.54 14.33 3.13
CA GLU A 103 8.47 13.95 4.18
C GLU A 103 7.76 13.87 5.53
N PRO A 104 8.34 13.13 6.52
CA PRO A 104 7.73 13.06 7.85
C PRO A 104 7.37 14.42 8.41
N THR A 105 6.12 14.57 8.81
CA THR A 105 5.60 15.82 9.37
C THR A 105 4.47 15.53 10.34
N ASP A 106 4.21 16.47 11.24
CA ASP A 106 3.08 16.36 12.16
C ASP A 106 1.81 16.85 11.48
N ALA A 107 0.84 15.95 11.29
CA ALA A 107 -0.48 16.32 10.80
C ALA A 107 -1.28 17.04 11.91
N ASN A 108 -1.04 16.63 13.15
CA ASN A 108 -1.60 17.24 14.36
C ASN A 108 -0.67 16.83 15.52
N PRO A 109 -0.91 17.32 16.78
CA PRO A 109 0.00 17.03 17.89
C PRO A 109 0.20 15.56 18.21
N THR A 110 -0.72 14.67 17.81
CA THR A 110 -0.65 13.25 18.16
C THR A 110 -0.40 12.33 16.95
N THR A 111 -0.35 12.88 15.73
CA THR A 111 -0.22 12.06 14.52
C THR A 111 0.87 12.60 13.62
N ARG A 112 1.85 11.74 13.33
CA ARG A 112 2.93 12.03 12.40
C ARG A 112 2.73 11.21 11.12
N ILE A 113 2.90 11.83 9.97
CA ILE A 113 2.62 11.21 8.68
C ILE A 113 3.76 11.43 7.68
N ALA A 114 3.79 10.56 6.67
CA ALA A 114 4.60 10.70 5.47
C ALA A 114 3.85 10.04 4.32
N PHE A 115 4.15 10.41 3.09
CA PHE A 115 3.62 9.76 1.90
C PHE A 115 4.76 9.29 1.02
N ILE A 116 4.66 8.06 0.53
CA ILE A 116 5.66 7.46 -0.35
C ILE A 116 5.03 7.03 -1.67
N HIS A 117 5.88 6.89 -2.68
CA HIS A 117 5.49 6.38 -3.98
C HIS A 117 5.77 4.88 -4.05
N ALA A 118 4.70 4.10 -4.13
CA ALA A 118 4.79 2.67 -4.45
C ALA A 118 4.80 2.49 -5.97
N PRO A 119 5.08 1.28 -6.47
CA PRO A 119 5.04 1.04 -7.92
C PRO A 119 3.69 1.37 -8.54
N ASP A 120 3.71 1.70 -9.83
CA ASP A 120 2.53 2.00 -10.64
C ASP A 120 1.74 3.22 -10.17
N GLY A 121 2.43 4.19 -9.58
CA GLY A 121 1.81 5.45 -9.18
C GLY A 121 0.92 5.35 -7.94
N VAL A 122 1.00 4.28 -7.19
CA VAL A 122 0.21 4.11 -5.97
C VAL A 122 0.82 4.95 -4.85
N SER A 123 -0.02 5.76 -4.21
CA SER A 123 0.38 6.56 -3.06
C SER A 123 0.10 5.79 -1.78
N VAL A 124 1.09 5.70 -0.91
CA VAL A 124 0.94 5.04 0.40
C VAL A 124 1.24 6.04 1.48
N GLU A 125 0.30 6.21 2.39
CA GLU A 125 0.50 7.01 3.60
C GLU A 125 1.10 6.14 4.69
N LEU A 126 2.14 6.65 5.34
CA LEU A 126 2.69 6.05 6.56
C LEU A 126 2.28 6.95 7.72
N LEU A 127 1.77 6.37 8.78
CA LEU A 127 1.34 7.18 9.91
C LEU A 127 1.64 6.51 11.24
N ASN A 128 1.93 7.36 12.22
CA ASN A 128 2.14 6.96 13.60
C ASN A 128 1.27 7.84 14.48
N ARG A 129 0.40 7.21 15.28
CA ARG A 129 -0.43 7.90 16.25
C ARG A 129 0.12 7.60 17.65
N LYS A 130 0.42 8.67 18.38
CA LYS A 130 1.06 8.55 19.71
C LYS A 130 0.19 7.85 20.72
N ASP A 131 -1.14 7.85 20.52
CA ASP A 131 -2.11 7.28 21.45
C ASP A 131 -2.49 5.84 21.11
N GLN A 132 -1.79 5.20 20.19
CA GLN A 132 -2.11 3.84 19.73
C GLN A 132 -0.89 2.98 19.64
#